data_3d3c19b377ef7e0a2b85cd1911ab44c2
#
_entry.id   3d3c19b377ef7e0a2b85cd1911ab44c2
#
_cell.length_a   1.000
_cell.length_b   1.000
_cell.length_c   1.000
_cell.angle_alpha   90.00
_cell.angle_beta   90.00
_cell.angle_gamma   90.00
#
_symmetry.space_group_name_H-M   'P 1'
#
loop_
_entity.id
_entity.type
_entity.pdbx_description
1 polymer ?
#
loop_
_entity_poly.entity_id
_entity_poly.type
_entity_poly.pdbx_seq_one_letter_code
_entity_poly.pdbx_strand_id
1 'polypeptide(L)'
;QGEACVPLTTAIPGSETVFNFASQRLNVSLPQVALQNSARGYIPPEQWDEGIPAALLNYSFTGNRGSEDDSYYLNLQSGLNYGAWRLRNNGAWRYTQTNGQRHSEWQNIGTWAQRTVIPLKSELVLGDSNTGNDVFDSMGFRGGRLFSSDSMYPDSLQGYAPTVRGIARTPAKVVVRQNGYVIYQSYVQPGAFAITDLNPTSS
;
A
#
# COMPACT_ATOMS: atom_id res chain seq x y z
N GLN A 1 -32.78 -12.71 11.82
CA GLN A 1 -32.61 -14.18 11.97
C GLN A 1 -31.74 -14.33 13.19
N GLY A 2 -32.31 -14.94 14.28
CA GLY A 2 -31.61 -15.13 15.53
C GLY A 2 -30.51 -16.18 15.34
N GLU A 3 -29.27 -15.79 15.52
CA GLU A 3 -28.16 -16.71 15.61
C GLU A 3 -28.34 -17.57 16.85
N ALA A 4 -28.44 -18.89 16.66
CA ALA A 4 -28.50 -19.84 17.77
C ALA A 4 -27.14 -19.83 18.49
N CYS A 5 -27.14 -19.61 19.82
CA CYS A 5 -25.94 -19.75 20.63
C CYS A 5 -25.42 -21.18 20.54
N VAL A 6 -24.24 -21.38 19.98
CA VAL A 6 -23.57 -22.68 19.86
C VAL A 6 -22.45 -22.75 20.90
N PRO A 7 -22.27 -23.87 21.62
CA PRO A 7 -21.13 -24.05 22.50
C PRO A 7 -19.80 -23.90 21.73
N LEU A 8 -18.86 -23.14 22.28
CA LEU A 8 -17.58 -22.86 21.61
C LEU A 8 -16.80 -24.14 21.27
N THR A 9 -16.84 -25.13 22.16
CA THR A 9 -16.19 -26.44 21.96
C THR A 9 -16.75 -27.22 20.77
N THR A 10 -18.02 -26.97 20.43
CA THR A 10 -18.67 -27.61 19.27
C THR A 10 -18.33 -26.85 17.98
N ALA A 11 -18.24 -25.52 18.06
CA ALA A 11 -17.90 -24.68 16.92
C ALA A 11 -16.41 -24.74 16.54
N ILE A 12 -15.54 -24.86 17.56
CA ILE A 12 -14.08 -24.90 17.39
C ILE A 12 -13.53 -26.09 18.18
N PRO A 13 -13.24 -27.22 17.53
CA PRO A 13 -12.65 -28.38 18.17
C PRO A 13 -11.31 -28.04 18.84
N GLY A 14 -11.14 -28.47 20.11
CA GLY A 14 -9.94 -28.17 20.90
C GLY A 14 -9.93 -26.81 21.60
N SER A 15 -11.04 -26.06 21.55
CA SER A 15 -11.22 -24.87 22.38
C SER A 15 -11.60 -25.26 23.82
N GLU A 16 -11.11 -24.48 24.77
CA GLU A 16 -11.46 -24.61 26.19
C GLU A 16 -11.96 -23.27 26.73
N THR A 17 -12.98 -23.35 27.58
CA THR A 17 -13.52 -22.20 28.31
C THR A 17 -13.52 -22.48 29.80
N VAL A 18 -12.88 -21.62 30.57
CA VAL A 18 -12.84 -21.70 32.03
C VAL A 18 -13.30 -20.40 32.63
N PHE A 19 -14.43 -20.41 33.34
CA PHE A 19 -14.91 -19.24 34.06
C PHE A 19 -14.44 -19.25 35.50
N ASN A 20 -13.71 -18.21 35.89
CA ASN A 20 -13.29 -18.03 37.29
C ASN A 20 -14.28 -17.10 37.99
N PHE A 21 -15.11 -17.69 38.86
CA PHE A 21 -16.15 -16.96 39.61
C PHE A 21 -15.57 -15.96 40.61
N ALA A 22 -14.41 -16.22 41.22
CA ALA A 22 -13.80 -15.34 42.21
C ALA A 22 -13.29 -14.02 41.59
N SER A 23 -12.78 -14.07 40.35
CA SER A 23 -12.29 -12.91 39.61
C SER A 23 -13.24 -12.44 38.53
N GLN A 24 -14.40 -13.08 38.36
CA GLN A 24 -15.38 -12.82 37.28
C GLN A 24 -14.74 -12.77 35.89
N ARG A 25 -13.77 -13.65 35.63
CA ARG A 25 -13.02 -13.68 34.37
C ARG A 25 -13.32 -14.98 33.61
N LEU A 26 -13.69 -14.84 32.36
CA LEU A 26 -13.78 -15.94 31.40
C LEU A 26 -12.43 -16.07 30.67
N ASN A 27 -11.76 -17.19 30.86
CA ASN A 27 -10.59 -17.56 30.09
C ASN A 27 -11.03 -18.45 28.93
N VAL A 28 -10.69 -18.03 27.71
CA VAL A 28 -10.97 -18.77 26.47
C VAL A 28 -9.63 -19.15 25.86
N SER A 29 -9.43 -20.44 25.67
CA SER A 29 -8.26 -21.00 24.99
C SER A 29 -8.69 -21.52 23.61
N LEU A 30 -8.04 -21.06 22.57
CA LEU A 30 -8.31 -21.46 21.18
C LEU A 30 -7.07 -22.08 20.57
N PRO A 31 -7.20 -23.21 19.83
CA PRO A 31 -6.09 -23.76 19.06
C PRO A 31 -5.62 -22.76 18.01
N GLN A 32 -4.32 -22.61 17.84
CA GLN A 32 -3.76 -21.65 16.89
C GLN A 32 -4.15 -21.94 15.44
N VAL A 33 -4.40 -23.21 15.11
CA VAL A 33 -4.89 -23.64 13.79
C VAL A 33 -6.28 -23.10 13.46
N ALA A 34 -7.10 -22.79 14.49
CA ALA A 34 -8.43 -22.23 14.34
C ALA A 34 -8.42 -20.68 14.25
N LEU A 35 -7.29 -20.05 14.55
CA LEU A 35 -7.12 -18.61 14.42
C LEU A 35 -6.70 -18.28 12.99
N GLN A 36 -7.57 -17.58 12.26
CA GLN A 36 -7.16 -16.98 11.01
C GLN A 36 -6.18 -15.84 11.33
N ASN A 37 -4.90 -16.07 11.07
CA ASN A 37 -3.90 -15.02 11.09
C ASN A 37 -4.07 -14.16 9.84
N SER A 38 -4.94 -13.15 9.92
CA SER A 38 -4.86 -12.06 8.95
C SER A 38 -3.68 -11.18 9.32
N ALA A 39 -2.88 -10.80 8.33
CA ALA A 39 -1.78 -9.86 8.54
C ALA A 39 -2.32 -8.55 9.16
N ARG A 40 -1.55 -7.97 10.08
CA ARG A 40 -1.92 -6.70 10.71
C ARG A 40 -2.11 -5.61 9.65
N GLY A 41 -3.21 -4.85 9.76
CA GLY A 41 -3.53 -3.81 8.79
C GLY A 41 -4.14 -4.35 7.49
N TYR A 42 -4.48 -5.64 7.40
CA TYR A 42 -5.21 -6.15 6.25
C TYR A 42 -6.59 -5.51 6.15
N ILE A 43 -6.81 -4.81 5.06
CA ILE A 43 -8.12 -4.25 4.67
C ILE A 43 -8.64 -5.10 3.52
N PRO A 44 -9.82 -5.75 3.66
CA PRO A 44 -10.39 -6.55 2.58
C PRO A 44 -10.69 -5.67 1.35
N PRO A 45 -10.51 -6.21 0.13
CA PRO A 45 -10.70 -5.46 -1.11
C PRO A 45 -12.06 -4.79 -1.27
N GLU A 46 -13.10 -5.33 -0.63
CA GLU A 46 -14.46 -4.79 -0.64
C GLU A 46 -14.58 -3.45 0.10
N GLN A 47 -13.64 -3.13 0.96
CA GLN A 47 -13.57 -1.86 1.70
C GLN A 47 -12.65 -0.83 1.03
N TRP A 48 -12.05 -1.17 -0.10
CA TRP A 48 -11.18 -0.24 -0.82
C TRP A 48 -12.01 0.78 -1.58
N ASP A 49 -11.71 2.04 -1.34
CA ASP A 49 -12.39 3.16 -1.99
C ASP A 49 -11.63 3.55 -3.27
N GLU A 50 -12.33 3.60 -4.38
CA GLU A 50 -11.79 4.08 -5.65
C GLU A 50 -11.68 5.62 -5.72
N GLY A 51 -12.18 6.32 -4.70
CA GLY A 51 -12.22 7.76 -4.61
C GLY A 51 -13.34 8.39 -5.43
N ILE A 52 -13.43 9.70 -5.38
CA ILE A 52 -14.48 10.47 -6.06
C ILE A 52 -14.05 10.87 -7.48
N PRO A 53 -15.01 11.04 -8.41
CA PRO A 53 -14.73 11.74 -9.67
C PRO A 53 -14.23 13.15 -9.39
N ALA A 54 -13.08 13.48 -9.95
CA ALA A 54 -12.44 14.78 -9.73
C ALA A 54 -11.60 15.22 -10.93
N ALA A 55 -11.56 16.53 -11.18
CA ALA A 55 -10.63 17.16 -12.09
C ALA A 55 -9.61 17.96 -11.27
N LEU A 56 -8.34 17.80 -11.59
CA LEU A 56 -7.21 18.40 -10.90
C LEU A 56 -6.41 19.24 -11.88
N LEU A 57 -6.02 20.43 -11.48
CA LEU A 57 -5.14 21.29 -12.25
C LEU A 57 -4.16 21.98 -11.30
N ASN A 58 -2.89 21.63 -11.43
CA ASN A 58 -1.80 22.31 -10.79
C ASN A 58 -1.02 23.09 -11.84
N TYR A 59 -0.64 24.31 -11.54
CA TYR A 59 0.17 25.12 -12.43
C TYR A 59 1.28 25.85 -11.69
N SER A 60 2.37 26.08 -12.39
CA SER A 60 3.47 26.94 -11.95
C SER A 60 3.83 27.87 -13.08
N PHE A 61 3.75 29.16 -12.86
CA PHE A 61 4.09 30.18 -13.82
C PHE A 61 5.26 31.01 -13.32
N THR A 62 6.27 31.15 -14.17
CA THR A 62 7.44 31.98 -13.90
C THR A 62 7.66 32.92 -15.08
N GLY A 63 7.92 34.17 -14.85
CA GLY A 63 8.20 35.13 -15.86
C GLY A 63 9.36 36.04 -15.48
N ASN A 64 10.20 36.33 -16.45
CA ASN A 64 11.25 37.34 -16.35
C ASN A 64 11.09 38.33 -17.51
N ARG A 65 11.13 39.61 -17.18
CA ARG A 65 11.06 40.69 -18.15
C ARG A 65 12.29 41.58 -18.03
N GLY A 66 13.07 41.59 -19.09
CA GLY A 66 14.27 42.43 -19.21
C GLY A 66 14.07 43.59 -20.16
N SER A 67 15.12 44.39 -20.35
CA SER A 67 15.13 45.50 -21.34
C SER A 67 15.19 44.99 -22.79
N GLU A 68 15.81 43.81 -23.01
CA GLU A 68 16.02 43.21 -24.32
C GLU A 68 15.43 41.83 -24.48
N ASP A 69 15.22 41.11 -23.34
CA ASP A 69 14.78 39.73 -23.32
C ASP A 69 13.60 39.55 -22.37
N ASP A 70 12.52 38.97 -22.88
CA ASP A 70 11.40 38.49 -22.07
C ASP A 70 11.35 36.97 -22.14
N SER A 71 11.13 36.32 -20.97
CA SER A 71 10.95 34.87 -20.89
C SER A 71 9.82 34.49 -19.92
N TYR A 72 8.94 33.63 -20.40
CA TYR A 72 7.86 33.07 -19.57
C TYR A 72 7.86 31.56 -19.66
N TYR A 73 7.58 30.93 -18.52
CA TYR A 73 7.48 29.48 -18.40
C TYR A 73 6.23 29.13 -17.62
N LEU A 74 5.41 28.25 -18.20
CA LEU A 74 4.22 27.70 -17.55
C LEU A 74 4.32 26.18 -17.53
N ASN A 75 4.30 25.60 -16.35
CA ASN A 75 4.13 24.16 -16.18
C ASN A 75 2.69 23.88 -15.79
N LEU A 76 2.07 22.89 -16.45
CA LEU A 76 0.71 22.45 -16.20
C LEU A 76 0.71 20.95 -15.88
N GLN A 77 0.10 20.60 -14.74
CA GLN A 77 -0.17 19.22 -14.36
C GLN A 77 -1.68 19.06 -14.24
N SER A 78 -2.28 18.37 -15.17
CA SER A 78 -3.71 18.11 -15.18
C SER A 78 -4.03 16.66 -14.91
N GLY A 79 -5.16 16.42 -14.26
CA GLY A 79 -5.60 15.08 -13.90
C GLY A 79 -7.12 14.96 -13.89
N LEU A 80 -7.60 13.78 -14.27
CA LEU A 80 -8.99 13.38 -14.15
C LEU A 80 -9.06 12.04 -13.41
N ASN A 81 -9.93 11.97 -12.41
CA ASN A 81 -10.26 10.74 -11.71
C ASN A 81 -11.69 10.35 -12.07
N TYR A 82 -11.89 9.11 -12.49
CA TYR A 82 -13.21 8.57 -12.76
C TYR A 82 -13.22 7.07 -12.48
N GLY A 83 -13.96 6.65 -11.43
CA GLY A 83 -13.90 5.29 -10.91
C GLY A 83 -12.45 4.88 -10.64
N ALA A 84 -12.07 3.68 -11.04
CA ALA A 84 -10.71 3.16 -10.88
C ALA A 84 -9.65 3.83 -11.78
N TRP A 85 -10.05 4.67 -12.74
CA TRP A 85 -9.12 5.30 -13.67
C TRP A 85 -8.61 6.65 -13.19
N ARG A 86 -7.34 6.88 -13.41
CA ARG A 86 -6.62 8.13 -13.15
C ARG A 86 -5.89 8.55 -14.41
N LEU A 87 -6.40 9.56 -15.12
CA LEU A 87 -5.72 10.18 -16.25
C LEU A 87 -4.82 11.30 -15.74
N ARG A 88 -3.60 11.36 -16.21
CA ARG A 88 -2.62 12.39 -15.87
C ARG A 88 -1.96 12.92 -17.11
N ASN A 89 -1.76 14.24 -17.15
CA ASN A 89 -1.01 14.92 -18.21
C ASN A 89 -0.09 15.95 -17.59
N ASN A 90 1.15 15.97 -18.02
CA ASN A 90 2.14 16.98 -17.70
C ASN A 90 2.59 17.67 -18.98
N GLY A 91 2.47 18.98 -19.00
CA GLY A 91 2.91 19.79 -20.13
C GLY A 91 3.60 21.07 -19.66
N ALA A 92 4.45 21.59 -20.49
CA ALA A 92 5.13 22.84 -20.26
C ALA A 92 5.01 23.77 -21.48
N TRP A 93 4.77 25.01 -21.20
CA TRP A 93 4.80 26.06 -22.21
C TRP A 93 5.95 27.02 -21.92
N ARG A 94 6.73 27.28 -22.94
CA ARG A 94 7.84 28.25 -22.91
C ARG A 94 7.61 29.33 -23.93
N TYR A 95 7.81 30.55 -23.51
CA TYR A 95 7.82 31.71 -24.38
C TYR A 95 9.12 32.49 -24.14
N THR A 96 9.80 32.83 -25.19
CA THR A 96 10.99 33.69 -25.17
C THR A 96 10.90 34.74 -26.25
N GLN A 97 11.30 35.97 -25.94
CA GLN A 97 11.45 37.05 -26.86
C GLN A 97 12.85 37.66 -26.70
N THR A 98 13.65 37.63 -27.75
CA THR A 98 15.02 38.11 -27.75
C THR A 98 15.23 38.92 -29.02
N ASN A 99 15.69 40.17 -28.89
CA ASN A 99 15.94 41.07 -30.05
C ASN A 99 14.74 41.18 -31.02
N GLY A 100 13.50 41.24 -30.50
CA GLY A 100 12.29 41.32 -31.29
C GLY A 100 11.82 40.00 -31.92
N GLN A 101 12.60 38.92 -31.82
CA GLN A 101 12.20 37.58 -32.25
C GLN A 101 11.44 36.88 -31.13
N ARG A 102 10.28 36.29 -31.46
CA ARG A 102 9.40 35.60 -30.54
C ARG A 102 9.45 34.11 -30.81
N HIS A 103 9.66 33.32 -29.79
CA HIS A 103 9.55 31.87 -29.85
C HIS A 103 8.56 31.39 -28.79
N SER A 104 7.61 30.54 -29.20
CA SER A 104 6.62 29.96 -28.32
C SER A 104 6.53 28.46 -28.60
N GLU A 105 6.73 27.67 -27.59
CA GLU A 105 6.75 26.22 -27.71
C GLU A 105 5.91 25.59 -26.62
N TRP A 106 5.08 24.63 -27.01
CA TRP A 106 4.39 23.74 -26.07
C TRP A 106 5.03 22.35 -26.11
N GLN A 107 5.46 21.86 -24.97
CA GLN A 107 6.03 20.54 -24.83
C GLN A 107 5.10 19.67 -23.97
N ASN A 108 4.61 18.55 -24.51
CA ASN A 108 3.98 17.51 -23.73
C ASN A 108 5.07 16.63 -23.10
N ILE A 109 5.16 16.64 -21.75
CA ILE A 109 6.18 15.90 -21.01
C ILE A 109 5.75 14.45 -20.83
N GLY A 110 4.45 14.23 -20.61
CA GLY A 110 3.90 12.90 -20.47
C GLY A 110 2.39 12.90 -20.31
N THR A 111 1.76 11.88 -20.86
CA THR A 111 0.32 11.64 -20.72
C THR A 111 0.10 10.16 -20.48
N TRP A 112 -0.50 9.81 -19.35
CA TRP A 112 -0.77 8.42 -19.00
C TRP A 112 -2.09 8.25 -18.29
N ALA A 113 -2.66 7.07 -18.45
CA ALA A 113 -3.79 6.60 -17.68
C ALA A 113 -3.30 5.48 -16.77
N GLN A 114 -3.67 5.52 -15.50
CA GLN A 114 -3.36 4.47 -14.55
C GLN A 114 -4.64 3.92 -13.91
N ARG A 115 -4.59 2.64 -13.59
CA ARG A 115 -5.68 1.94 -12.92
C ARG A 115 -5.14 0.91 -11.94
N THR A 116 -5.73 0.88 -10.76
CA THR A 116 -5.54 -0.19 -9.78
C THR A 116 -6.29 -1.44 -10.22
N VAL A 117 -5.60 -2.58 -10.26
CA VAL A 117 -6.15 -3.89 -10.58
C VAL A 117 -6.16 -4.74 -9.31
N ILE A 118 -7.21 -4.57 -8.52
CA ILE A 118 -7.35 -5.15 -7.16
C ILE A 118 -7.11 -6.66 -7.13
N PRO A 119 -7.71 -7.50 -8.03
CA PRO A 119 -7.51 -8.96 -7.98
C PRO A 119 -6.05 -9.39 -8.16
N LEU A 120 -5.26 -8.60 -8.89
CA LEU A 120 -3.84 -8.86 -9.14
C LEU A 120 -2.91 -8.12 -8.18
N LYS A 121 -3.45 -7.30 -7.27
CA LYS A 121 -2.67 -6.39 -6.41
C LYS A 121 -1.60 -5.63 -7.20
N SER A 122 -2.02 -5.07 -8.31
CA SER A 122 -1.15 -4.49 -9.33
C SER A 122 -1.69 -3.16 -9.82
N GLU A 123 -0.80 -2.35 -10.36
CA GLU A 123 -1.16 -1.13 -11.07
C GLU A 123 -0.88 -1.29 -12.56
N LEU A 124 -1.86 -0.91 -13.37
CA LEU A 124 -1.75 -0.78 -14.81
C LEU A 124 -1.52 0.68 -15.17
N VAL A 125 -0.47 0.96 -15.92
CA VAL A 125 -0.15 2.27 -16.46
C VAL A 125 -0.05 2.17 -17.98
N LEU A 126 -0.76 3.06 -18.69
CA LEU A 126 -0.81 3.10 -20.15
C LEU A 126 -0.47 4.53 -20.62
N GLY A 127 0.47 4.68 -21.53
CA GLY A 127 0.83 5.97 -22.14
C GLY A 127 2.32 6.30 -22.01
N ASP A 128 2.62 7.60 -21.93
CA ASP A 128 3.97 8.14 -21.73
C ASP A 128 4.19 8.39 -20.24
N SER A 129 5.05 7.61 -19.59
CA SER A 129 5.33 7.70 -18.18
C SER A 129 6.76 7.24 -17.87
N ASN A 130 7.13 7.30 -16.60
CA ASN A 130 8.41 6.82 -16.11
C ASN A 130 8.22 5.61 -15.20
N THR A 131 9.23 4.75 -15.12
CA THR A 131 9.28 3.70 -14.10
C THR A 131 9.56 4.32 -12.73
N GLY A 132 9.12 3.66 -11.65
CA GLY A 132 9.52 4.05 -10.30
C GLY A 132 11.04 3.91 -10.13
N ASN A 133 11.60 4.65 -9.19
CA ASN A 133 13.04 4.73 -8.91
C ASN A 133 13.40 4.20 -7.51
N ASP A 134 12.61 3.28 -6.96
CA ASP A 134 12.85 2.80 -5.59
C ASP A 134 14.17 2.02 -5.44
N VAL A 135 14.58 1.30 -6.49
CA VAL A 135 15.81 0.48 -6.51
C VAL A 135 16.70 0.80 -7.70
N PHE A 136 16.12 1.12 -8.86
CA PHE A 136 16.82 1.42 -10.11
C PHE A 136 16.47 2.81 -10.61
N ASP A 137 17.31 3.35 -11.47
CA ASP A 137 17.07 4.64 -12.12
C ASP A 137 15.72 4.64 -12.85
N SER A 138 15.03 5.79 -12.79
CA SER A 138 13.78 5.98 -13.49
C SER A 138 14.00 6.02 -15.00
N MET A 139 13.31 5.17 -15.74
CA MET A 139 13.35 5.12 -17.19
C MET A 139 12.02 5.55 -17.78
N GLY A 140 12.07 6.44 -18.77
CA GLY A 140 10.89 6.83 -19.57
C GLY A 140 10.43 5.67 -20.44
N PHE A 141 9.13 5.44 -20.52
CA PHE A 141 8.54 4.46 -21.43
C PHE A 141 7.29 5.02 -22.09
N ARG A 142 7.03 4.51 -23.30
CA ARG A 142 5.78 4.75 -24.03
C ARG A 142 5.13 3.42 -24.33
N GLY A 143 3.97 3.16 -23.74
CA GLY A 143 3.28 1.88 -23.89
C GLY A 143 2.45 1.48 -22.67
N GLY A 144 2.40 0.19 -22.36
CA GLY A 144 1.70 -0.36 -21.21
C GLY A 144 2.66 -1.03 -20.24
N ARG A 145 2.43 -0.79 -18.94
CA ARG A 145 3.16 -1.41 -17.84
C ARG A 145 2.17 -1.92 -16.81
N LEU A 146 2.32 -3.18 -16.42
CA LEU A 146 1.61 -3.77 -15.28
C LEU A 146 2.66 -4.19 -14.25
N PHE A 147 2.50 -3.75 -13.01
CA PHE A 147 3.45 -4.06 -11.94
C PHE A 147 2.73 -4.26 -10.62
N SER A 148 3.29 -5.12 -9.77
CA SER A 148 2.80 -5.31 -8.40
C SER A 148 2.99 -4.03 -7.59
N SER A 149 2.02 -3.72 -6.72
CA SER A 149 2.08 -2.55 -5.85
C SER A 149 2.18 -3.01 -4.40
N ASP A 150 3.32 -2.74 -3.76
CA ASP A 150 3.55 -3.13 -2.38
C ASP A 150 2.60 -2.40 -1.42
N SER A 151 2.14 -1.21 -1.79
CA SER A 151 1.15 -0.45 -1.02
C SER A 151 -0.21 -1.15 -0.88
N MET A 152 -0.51 -2.15 -1.73
CA MET A 152 -1.71 -2.99 -1.64
C MET A 152 -1.57 -4.16 -0.67
N TYR A 153 -0.39 -4.35 -0.11
CA TYR A 153 -0.13 -5.37 0.90
C TYR A 153 -0.10 -4.74 2.30
N PRO A 154 -0.56 -5.46 3.33
CA PRO A 154 -0.33 -5.06 4.71
C PRO A 154 1.16 -4.89 4.99
N ASP A 155 1.51 -4.02 5.94
CA ASP A 155 2.90 -3.68 6.27
C ASP A 155 3.78 -4.91 6.55
N SER A 156 3.22 -5.94 7.20
CA SER A 156 3.92 -7.18 7.49
C SER A 156 4.19 -8.07 6.28
N LEU A 157 3.56 -7.77 5.13
CA LEU A 157 3.74 -8.49 3.85
C LEU A 157 4.45 -7.65 2.79
N GLN A 158 4.82 -6.42 3.11
CA GLN A 158 5.65 -5.57 2.27
C GLN A 158 7.12 -5.91 2.52
N GLY A 159 7.76 -6.58 1.55
CA GLY A 159 9.14 -7.02 1.67
C GLY A 159 9.29 -8.43 2.27
N TYR A 160 10.53 -8.78 2.61
CA TYR A 160 10.85 -10.11 3.12
C TYR A 160 10.83 -10.13 4.65
N ALA A 161 9.98 -10.97 5.22
CA ALA A 161 10.03 -11.32 6.64
C ALA A 161 10.08 -12.85 6.79
N PRO A 162 11.03 -13.39 7.58
CA PRO A 162 11.14 -14.83 7.77
C PRO A 162 9.94 -15.34 8.59
N THR A 163 9.41 -16.51 8.22
CA THR A 163 8.41 -17.20 9.03
C THR A 163 9.09 -17.87 10.23
N VAL A 164 8.68 -17.52 11.43
CA VAL A 164 9.15 -18.18 12.66
C VAL A 164 8.23 -19.35 12.98
N ARG A 165 8.78 -20.57 12.99
CA ARG A 165 8.05 -21.81 13.27
C ARG A 165 8.63 -22.51 14.48
N GLY A 166 7.77 -23.17 15.23
CA GLY A 166 8.21 -23.95 16.38
C GLY A 166 7.12 -24.88 16.92
N ILE A 167 7.47 -25.62 17.96
CA ILE A 167 6.56 -26.49 18.69
C ILE A 167 6.64 -26.10 20.17
N ALA A 168 5.52 -25.66 20.72
CA ALA A 168 5.38 -25.39 22.14
C ALA A 168 4.86 -26.68 22.86
N ARG A 169 5.53 -27.10 23.94
CA ARG A 169 5.07 -28.25 24.73
C ARG A 169 4.08 -27.84 25.81
N THR A 170 4.14 -26.58 26.23
CA THR A 170 3.26 -25.94 27.21
C THR A 170 2.88 -24.55 26.67
N PRO A 171 1.83 -23.90 27.22
CA PRO A 171 1.57 -22.50 26.90
C PRO A 171 2.83 -21.67 27.10
N ALA A 172 3.26 -20.97 26.06
CA ALA A 172 4.54 -20.27 26.07
C ALA A 172 4.42 -18.86 25.46
N LYS A 173 5.28 -17.97 25.91
CA LYS A 173 5.45 -16.65 25.31
C LYS A 173 6.60 -16.71 24.31
N VAL A 174 6.28 -16.51 23.04
CA VAL A 174 7.27 -16.37 21.96
C VAL A 174 7.65 -14.90 21.82
N VAL A 175 8.94 -14.63 21.84
CA VAL A 175 9.51 -13.28 21.68
C VAL A 175 10.51 -13.32 20.54
N VAL A 176 10.27 -12.56 19.49
CA VAL A 176 11.20 -12.41 18.37
C VAL A 176 11.98 -11.11 18.58
N ARG A 177 13.31 -11.21 18.50
CA ARG A 177 14.22 -10.09 18.66
C ARG A 177 15.08 -9.90 17.42
N GLN A 178 15.32 -8.63 17.07
CA GLN A 178 16.27 -8.25 16.05
C GLN A 178 17.21 -7.18 16.62
N ASN A 179 18.50 -7.37 16.48
CA ASN A 179 19.52 -6.46 17.04
C ASN A 179 19.30 -6.13 18.52
N GLY A 180 18.80 -7.11 19.31
CA GLY A 180 18.50 -6.93 20.74
C GLY A 180 17.11 -6.35 21.05
N TYR A 181 16.44 -5.74 20.10
CA TYR A 181 15.09 -5.17 20.27
C TYR A 181 14.00 -6.20 20.03
N VAL A 182 12.93 -6.12 20.83
CA VAL A 182 11.74 -6.97 20.64
C VAL A 182 10.91 -6.40 19.48
N ILE A 183 10.86 -7.13 18.37
CA ILE A 183 10.06 -6.77 17.19
C ILE A 183 8.68 -7.41 17.19
N TYR A 184 8.53 -8.54 17.89
CA TYR A 184 7.26 -9.26 18.00
C TYR A 184 7.18 -10.07 19.28
N GLN A 185 5.99 -10.14 19.88
CA GLN A 185 5.72 -11.05 20.97
C GLN A 185 4.28 -11.57 20.93
N SER A 186 4.11 -12.86 21.18
CA SER A 186 2.79 -13.50 21.23
C SER A 186 2.80 -14.67 22.20
N TYR A 187 1.63 -15.01 22.73
CA TYR A 187 1.44 -16.24 23.49
C TYR A 187 0.94 -17.34 22.57
N VAL A 188 1.57 -18.51 22.63
CA VAL A 188 1.21 -19.69 21.86
C VAL A 188 0.76 -20.79 22.78
N GLN A 189 -0.24 -21.54 22.35
CA GLN A 189 -0.72 -22.74 23.04
C GLN A 189 0.16 -23.96 22.71
N PRO A 190 0.08 -25.06 23.47
CA PRO A 190 0.78 -26.28 23.14
C PRO A 190 0.46 -26.75 21.72
N GLY A 191 1.49 -27.14 20.99
CA GLY A 191 1.37 -27.57 19.59
C GLY A 191 2.33 -26.85 18.66
N ALA A 192 2.21 -27.14 17.38
CA ALA A 192 2.96 -26.45 16.35
C ALA A 192 2.42 -25.03 16.15
N PHE A 193 3.31 -24.06 16.01
CA PHE A 193 2.96 -22.69 15.71
C PHE A 193 3.79 -22.16 14.54
N ALA A 194 3.22 -21.19 13.81
CA ALA A 194 3.88 -20.44 12.78
C ALA A 194 3.50 -18.95 12.93
N ILE A 195 4.51 -18.09 13.01
CA ILE A 195 4.34 -16.63 13.03
C ILE A 195 4.78 -16.13 11.68
N THR A 196 3.82 -15.60 10.93
CA THR A 196 4.02 -15.08 9.55
C THR A 196 3.81 -13.57 9.47
N ASP A 197 3.35 -12.96 10.57
CA ASP A 197 3.02 -11.54 10.65
C ASP A 197 4.15 -10.77 11.36
N LEU A 198 5.36 -10.90 10.84
CA LEU A 198 6.51 -10.11 11.26
C LEU A 198 6.65 -8.92 10.29
N ASN A 199 6.78 -7.72 10.84
CA ASN A 199 7.09 -6.57 10.00
C ASN A 199 8.49 -6.75 9.41
N PRO A 200 8.64 -6.63 8.07
CA PRO A 200 9.97 -6.59 7.48
C PRO A 200 10.67 -5.35 8.01
N THR A 201 11.88 -5.54 8.47
CA THR A 201 12.73 -4.43 8.91
C THR A 201 13.76 -4.16 7.82
N SER A 202 13.89 -2.91 7.41
CA SER A 202 15.02 -2.48 6.60
C SER A 202 16.32 -2.67 7.40
N SER A 203 17.26 -3.37 6.83
CA SER A 203 18.64 -3.47 7.31
C SER A 203 19.35 -2.13 7.15
#